data_946f3a59b39e8a0d6e09babc74db415b
#
_entry.id   946f3a59b39e8a0d6e09babc74db415b
#
_cell.length_a   1.000
_cell.length_b   1.000
_cell.length_c   1.000
_cell.angle_alpha   90.00
_cell.angle_beta   90.00
_cell.angle_gamma   90.00
#
_symmetry.space_group_name_H-M   'P 1'
#
loop_
_entity.id
_entity.type
_entity.pdbx_description
1 polymer ?
#
loop_
_entity_poly.entity_id
_entity_poly.type
_entity_poly.pdbx_seq_one_letter_code
_entity_poly.pdbx_strand_id
1 'polypeptide(L)'
;MNFSMIVYILAWVLKIEGISMILPLICSLLYRENDIALCFFFIGAASILLGYILTAKKPKKIAFYAREGFVIVAACWVVLSLVGALPFFISGRIPHYIDALFEIVSGFTTTGSSVLSDVEALGKGLLFWRSFSHWIGGMGVLVLVLPVLPLGGGYNMMIMKAESPGPEVSKMVPRVADTAKALYKIYFILTIIMIVIFLLSGMPLFDALCIGFGTAGTGGFAIRNSGMADYSMLSQFLITVFMILFGVNFNVYYLIQRKKFSDAFHSEEARGYFIIIAASTLFITLNIFQSIGRGFLFALHHAFFTVGSIITTTGFSTLDFNEWAMPSQMVILFLMICGACAGSTGGGLKVSRLLILLKSLGKEMHLIIHPEAIRKVRLEGKCLDHAVVRSVSTYLIAYCFIYMISIFLISFDGYDFMTNFSAISATFNNIGPGLGKVGPLSNFSVYSYFSKLVMIFDMLAGRLEIFPMLILFSIKTWRKTN
;
A
#
# COMPACT_ATOMS: atom_id res chain seq x y z
N MET A 1 25.17 4.51 16.21
CA MET A 1 24.35 4.62 14.98
C MET A 1 25.21 5.17 13.84
N ASN A 2 25.15 4.59 12.66
CA ASN A 2 25.97 4.98 11.49
C ASN A 2 25.24 6.04 10.63
N PHE A 3 25.29 7.32 11.08
CA PHE A 3 24.62 8.41 10.38
C PHE A 3 25.11 8.62 8.94
N SER A 4 26.41 8.41 8.67
CA SER A 4 26.94 8.57 7.30
C SER A 4 26.36 7.56 6.32
N MET A 5 26.04 6.34 6.80
CA MET A 5 25.38 5.33 6.00
C MET A 5 23.89 5.64 5.77
N ILE A 6 23.19 6.16 6.79
CA ILE A 6 21.80 6.61 6.64
C ILE A 6 21.71 7.70 5.57
N VAL A 7 22.53 8.76 5.69
CA VAL A 7 22.55 9.86 4.70
C VAL A 7 22.93 9.37 3.31
N TYR A 8 23.85 8.42 3.19
CA TYR A 8 24.25 7.85 1.90
C TYR A 8 23.09 7.12 1.21
N ILE A 9 22.30 6.34 1.95
CA ILE A 9 21.13 5.62 1.39
C ILE A 9 20.00 6.61 1.06
N LEU A 10 19.72 7.59 1.92
CA LEU A 10 18.75 8.66 1.63
C LEU A 10 19.12 9.44 0.36
N ALA A 11 20.40 9.71 0.15
CA ALA A 11 20.87 10.38 -1.05
C ALA A 11 20.66 9.54 -2.34
N TRP A 12 20.75 8.21 -2.25
CA TRP A 12 20.39 7.33 -3.37
C TRP A 12 18.89 7.36 -3.66
N VAL A 13 18.05 7.39 -2.61
CA VAL A 13 16.59 7.52 -2.77
C VAL A 13 16.26 8.83 -3.47
N LEU A 14 16.84 9.95 -3.07
CA LEU A 14 16.65 11.26 -3.72
C LEU A 14 17.05 11.25 -5.20
N LYS A 15 18.14 10.57 -5.58
CA LYS A 15 18.50 10.42 -7.00
C LYS A 15 17.43 9.66 -7.79
N ILE A 16 16.96 8.55 -7.24
CA ILE A 16 15.95 7.71 -7.90
C ILE A 16 14.64 8.48 -8.03
N GLU A 17 14.25 9.21 -7.00
CA GLU A 17 13.05 10.06 -7.03
C GLU A 17 13.19 11.15 -8.10
N GLY A 18 14.30 11.88 -8.13
CA GLY A 18 14.55 12.89 -9.16
C GLY A 18 14.55 12.31 -10.59
N ILE A 19 15.09 11.10 -10.79
CA ILE A 19 15.02 10.39 -12.08
C ILE A 19 13.58 9.99 -12.41
N SER A 20 12.81 9.53 -11.44
CA SER A 20 11.42 9.14 -11.66
C SER A 20 10.52 10.32 -12.04
N MET A 21 10.87 11.56 -11.65
CA MET A 21 10.20 12.79 -12.06
C MET A 21 10.34 13.11 -13.56
N ILE A 22 11.24 12.44 -14.28
CA ILE A 22 11.37 12.62 -15.75
C ILE A 22 10.11 12.16 -16.48
N LEU A 23 9.43 11.11 -16.00
CA LEU A 23 8.22 10.62 -16.65
C LEU A 23 7.04 11.60 -16.57
N PRO A 24 6.66 12.18 -15.40
CA PRO A 24 5.65 13.22 -15.34
C PRO A 24 6.09 14.52 -16.02
N LEU A 25 7.40 14.84 -16.07
CA LEU A 25 7.93 15.94 -16.89
C LEU A 25 7.60 15.75 -18.37
N ILE A 26 7.90 14.57 -18.93
CA ILE A 26 7.57 14.24 -20.33
C ILE A 26 6.07 14.31 -20.55
N CYS A 27 5.27 13.76 -19.63
CA CYS A 27 3.82 13.84 -19.68
C CYS A 27 3.33 15.30 -19.74
N SER A 28 3.83 16.17 -18.85
CA SER A 28 3.46 17.59 -18.82
C SER A 28 3.81 18.30 -20.14
N LEU A 29 4.97 18.00 -20.73
CA LEU A 29 5.36 18.58 -22.02
C LEU A 29 4.45 18.12 -23.17
N LEU A 30 4.05 16.83 -23.19
CA LEU A 30 3.13 16.28 -24.21
C LEU A 30 1.76 16.95 -24.16
N TYR A 31 1.28 17.28 -22.94
CA TYR A 31 -0.01 17.95 -22.75
C TYR A 31 0.11 19.49 -22.71
N ARG A 32 1.30 20.06 -22.99
CA ARG A 32 1.60 21.50 -23.03
C ARG A 32 1.38 22.23 -21.69
N GLU A 33 1.59 21.54 -20.60
CA GLU A 33 1.54 22.08 -19.23
C GLU A 33 2.94 22.57 -18.81
N ASN A 34 3.41 23.65 -19.41
CA ASN A 34 4.80 24.11 -19.26
C ASN A 34 5.15 24.55 -17.84
N ASP A 35 4.21 25.11 -17.09
CA ASP A 35 4.34 25.49 -15.68
C ASP A 35 4.60 24.26 -14.80
N ILE A 36 3.84 23.20 -14.98
CA ILE A 36 4.01 21.94 -14.26
C ILE A 36 5.32 21.23 -14.70
N ALA A 37 5.64 21.26 -16.00
CA ALA A 37 6.89 20.70 -16.53
C ALA A 37 8.12 21.36 -15.90
N LEU A 38 8.15 22.70 -15.76
CA LEU A 38 9.23 23.42 -15.09
C LEU A 38 9.36 23.02 -13.61
N CYS A 39 8.23 22.82 -12.89
CA CYS A 39 8.28 22.34 -11.52
C CYS A 39 8.98 20.97 -11.41
N PHE A 40 8.57 19.98 -12.24
CA PHE A 40 9.23 18.68 -12.25
C PHE A 40 10.70 18.75 -12.65
N PHE A 41 11.06 19.60 -13.61
CA PHE A 41 12.45 19.78 -14.03
C PHE A 41 13.32 20.30 -12.90
N PHE A 42 12.93 21.41 -12.26
CA PHE A 42 13.75 22.03 -11.21
C PHE A 42 13.84 21.15 -9.95
N ILE A 43 12.72 20.56 -9.53
CA ILE A 43 12.69 19.69 -8.33
C ILE A 43 13.48 18.40 -8.61
N GLY A 44 13.28 17.78 -9.77
CA GLY A 44 14.02 16.59 -10.17
C GLY A 44 15.54 16.85 -10.27
N ALA A 45 15.95 17.95 -10.95
CA ALA A 45 17.35 18.34 -11.05
C ALA A 45 17.98 18.64 -9.69
N ALA A 46 17.27 19.37 -8.80
CA ALA A 46 17.74 19.66 -7.45
C ALA A 46 17.91 18.37 -6.62
N SER A 47 16.96 17.45 -6.71
CA SER A 47 17.01 16.15 -6.00
C SER A 47 18.19 15.29 -6.48
N ILE A 48 18.42 15.23 -7.79
CA ILE A 48 19.56 14.52 -8.38
C ILE A 48 20.88 15.17 -7.95
N LEU A 49 21.00 16.50 -8.04
CA LEU A 49 22.19 17.23 -7.66
C LEU A 49 22.53 17.04 -6.18
N LEU A 50 21.54 17.21 -5.30
CA LEU A 50 21.71 17.00 -3.86
C LEU A 50 22.12 15.55 -3.58
N GLY A 51 21.49 14.59 -4.25
CA GLY A 51 21.85 13.18 -4.16
C GLY A 51 23.29 12.90 -4.60
N TYR A 52 23.81 13.57 -5.64
CA TYR A 52 25.20 13.45 -6.06
C TYR A 52 26.17 14.06 -5.04
N ILE A 53 25.88 15.25 -4.53
CA ILE A 53 26.70 15.92 -3.51
C ILE A 53 26.82 15.05 -2.25
N LEU A 54 25.71 14.52 -1.76
CA LEU A 54 25.67 13.71 -0.54
C LEU A 54 26.34 12.32 -0.73
N THR A 55 26.34 11.76 -1.95
CA THR A 55 27.00 10.47 -2.24
C THR A 55 28.46 10.61 -2.66
N ALA A 56 28.97 11.82 -2.85
CA ALA A 56 30.38 12.06 -3.25
C ALA A 56 31.38 11.47 -2.24
N LYS A 57 31.04 11.50 -0.94
CA LYS A 57 31.81 10.86 0.14
C LYS A 57 31.20 9.52 0.51
N LYS A 58 31.83 8.42 0.10
CA LYS A 58 31.45 7.08 0.52
C LYS A 58 31.65 6.92 2.03
N PRO A 59 30.70 6.27 2.75
CA PRO A 59 30.85 6.02 4.17
C PRO A 59 32.04 5.10 4.46
N LYS A 60 32.88 5.47 5.44
CA LYS A 60 34.04 4.67 5.85
C LYS A 60 33.70 3.32 6.43
N LYS A 61 32.54 3.22 7.11
CA LYS A 61 32.00 1.99 7.69
C LYS A 61 30.68 1.67 6.99
N ILE A 62 30.64 0.55 6.29
CA ILE A 62 29.43 0.10 5.56
C ILE A 62 28.50 -0.70 6.50
N ALA A 63 29.05 -1.19 7.63
CA ALA A 63 28.30 -2.01 8.58
C ALA A 63 27.20 -1.23 9.30
N PHE A 64 25.99 -1.78 9.32
CA PHE A 64 24.87 -1.31 10.13
C PHE A 64 24.06 -2.52 10.66
N TYR A 65 23.35 -2.31 11.76
CA TYR A 65 22.55 -3.33 12.45
C TYR A 65 21.07 -3.21 12.10
N ALA A 66 20.24 -4.14 12.57
CA ALA A 66 18.80 -4.13 12.33
C ALA A 66 18.12 -2.81 12.73
N ARG A 67 18.58 -2.19 13.83
CA ARG A 67 18.08 -0.88 14.30
C ARG A 67 18.25 0.22 13.26
N GLU A 68 19.45 0.33 12.66
CA GLU A 68 19.71 1.28 11.58
C GLU A 68 18.89 0.96 10.33
N GLY A 69 18.67 -0.32 10.03
CA GLY A 69 17.82 -0.76 8.93
C GLY A 69 16.39 -0.22 9.04
N PHE A 70 15.77 -0.34 10.20
CA PHE A 70 14.41 0.20 10.45
C PHE A 70 14.38 1.73 10.34
N VAL A 71 15.37 2.43 10.89
CA VAL A 71 15.47 3.90 10.78
C VAL A 71 15.66 4.34 9.34
N ILE A 72 16.50 3.64 8.56
CA ILE A 72 16.72 3.92 7.13
C ILE A 72 15.41 3.79 6.36
N VAL A 73 14.69 2.67 6.55
CA VAL A 73 13.41 2.43 5.88
C VAL A 73 12.44 3.58 6.17
N ALA A 74 12.16 3.86 7.43
CA ALA A 74 11.21 4.91 7.80
C ALA A 74 11.64 6.31 7.31
N ALA A 75 12.93 6.65 7.46
CA ALA A 75 13.46 7.94 6.99
C ALA A 75 13.40 8.08 5.46
N CYS A 76 13.63 7.01 4.70
CA CYS A 76 13.49 7.02 3.24
C CYS A 76 12.07 7.38 2.81
N TRP A 77 11.06 6.77 3.42
CA TRP A 77 9.66 7.05 3.11
C TRP A 77 9.26 8.48 3.47
N VAL A 78 9.72 8.99 4.61
CA VAL A 78 9.49 10.39 5.02
C VAL A 78 10.15 11.36 4.03
N VAL A 79 11.43 11.16 3.69
CA VAL A 79 12.16 12.07 2.78
C VAL A 79 11.56 12.04 1.38
N LEU A 80 11.25 10.85 0.86
CA LEU A 80 10.57 10.67 -0.43
C LEU A 80 9.24 11.43 -0.46
N SER A 81 8.44 11.34 0.60
CA SER A 81 7.16 12.05 0.67
C SER A 81 7.32 13.56 0.75
N LEU A 82 8.28 14.05 1.52
CA LEU A 82 8.56 15.49 1.63
C LEU A 82 8.96 16.11 0.29
N VAL A 83 9.81 15.43 -0.49
CA VAL A 83 10.24 15.92 -1.80
C VAL A 83 9.15 15.72 -2.85
N GLY A 84 8.49 14.56 -2.85
CA GLY A 84 7.42 14.24 -3.79
C GLY A 84 6.17 15.13 -3.68
N ALA A 85 5.98 15.82 -2.55
CA ALA A 85 4.92 16.82 -2.35
C ALA A 85 5.18 18.15 -3.07
N LEU A 86 6.46 18.48 -3.32
CA LEU A 86 6.85 19.79 -3.85
C LEU A 86 6.23 20.10 -5.21
N PRO A 87 6.09 19.19 -6.20
CA PRO A 87 5.43 19.49 -7.46
C PRO A 87 4.00 19.99 -7.30
N PHE A 88 3.22 19.41 -6.39
CA PHE A 88 1.85 19.83 -6.10
C PHE A 88 1.78 21.21 -5.46
N PHE A 89 2.69 21.48 -4.51
CA PHE A 89 2.74 22.71 -3.76
C PHE A 89 3.31 23.88 -4.60
N ILE A 90 4.46 23.69 -5.27
CA ILE A 90 5.14 24.74 -6.04
C ILE A 90 4.34 25.14 -7.29
N SER A 91 3.65 24.17 -7.93
CA SER A 91 2.74 24.48 -9.05
C SER A 91 1.50 25.27 -8.62
N GLY A 92 1.24 25.44 -7.31
CA GLY A 92 0.08 26.12 -6.76
C GLY A 92 -1.23 25.34 -6.91
N ARG A 93 -1.20 24.10 -7.44
CA ARG A 93 -2.41 23.28 -7.63
C ARG A 93 -2.97 22.74 -6.32
N ILE A 94 -2.10 22.53 -5.32
CA ILE A 94 -2.48 22.28 -3.92
C ILE A 94 -1.82 23.36 -3.07
N PRO A 95 -2.58 24.41 -2.66
CA PRO A 95 -1.99 25.62 -2.05
C PRO A 95 -1.33 25.39 -0.69
N HIS A 96 -1.76 24.36 0.05
CA HIS A 96 -1.25 24.08 1.39
C HIS A 96 -0.30 22.87 1.35
N TYR A 97 0.91 23.04 1.88
CA TYR A 97 1.92 21.98 1.87
C TYR A 97 1.49 20.70 2.62
N ILE A 98 0.72 20.82 3.72
CA ILE A 98 0.21 19.65 4.46
C ILE A 98 -0.75 18.84 3.58
N ASP A 99 -1.60 19.48 2.78
CA ASP A 99 -2.49 18.82 1.84
C ASP A 99 -1.71 18.15 0.70
N ALA A 100 -0.70 18.82 0.16
CA ALA A 100 0.20 18.23 -0.83
C ALA A 100 0.98 17.03 -0.27
N LEU A 101 1.42 17.13 1.00
CA LEU A 101 2.08 16.03 1.70
C LEU A 101 1.12 14.86 1.94
N PHE A 102 -0.11 15.12 2.38
CA PHE A 102 -1.14 14.10 2.54
C PHE A 102 -1.38 13.34 1.23
N GLU A 103 -1.56 14.07 0.13
CA GLU A 103 -1.82 13.50 -1.19
C GLU A 103 -0.68 12.59 -1.66
N ILE A 104 0.58 13.05 -1.53
CA ILE A 104 1.72 12.24 -2.00
C ILE A 104 2.08 11.10 -1.04
N VAL A 105 1.91 11.28 0.28
CA VAL A 105 2.05 10.17 1.24
C VAL A 105 1.03 9.09 0.91
N SER A 106 -0.23 9.47 0.67
CA SER A 106 -1.27 8.56 0.18
C SER A 106 -0.86 7.90 -1.14
N GLY A 107 -0.19 8.63 -2.02
CA GLY A 107 0.39 8.11 -3.26
C GLY A 107 1.43 7.03 -3.02
N PHE A 108 2.52 7.36 -2.35
CA PHE A 108 3.62 6.41 -2.12
C PHE A 108 3.24 5.25 -1.21
N THR A 109 2.45 5.48 -0.15
CA THR A 109 1.96 4.39 0.72
C THR A 109 0.85 3.55 0.08
N THR A 110 0.48 3.88 -1.17
CA THR A 110 -0.58 3.19 -1.91
C THR A 110 -1.91 3.16 -1.18
N THR A 111 -2.24 4.27 -0.50
CA THR A 111 -3.47 4.40 0.28
C THR A 111 -4.65 4.82 -0.60
N GLY A 112 -4.50 5.83 -1.45
CA GLY A 112 -5.58 6.33 -2.30
C GLY A 112 -6.55 7.31 -1.63
N SER A 113 -6.36 7.68 -0.37
CA SER A 113 -7.10 8.77 0.28
C SER A 113 -6.69 10.10 -0.34
N SER A 114 -7.65 10.95 -0.69
CA SER A 114 -7.40 12.23 -1.36
C SER A 114 -7.98 13.39 -0.57
N VAL A 115 -7.31 14.54 -0.62
CA VAL A 115 -7.82 15.82 -0.11
C VAL A 115 -8.40 16.69 -1.24
N LEU A 116 -8.39 16.20 -2.47
CA LEU A 116 -8.86 16.95 -3.64
C LEU A 116 -10.37 16.87 -3.78
N SER A 117 -11.02 17.99 -3.94
CA SER A 117 -12.45 18.06 -4.28
C SER A 117 -12.68 17.89 -5.78
N ASP A 118 -11.73 18.31 -6.61
CA ASP A 118 -11.73 18.16 -8.06
C ASP A 118 -10.38 17.64 -8.54
N VAL A 119 -10.35 16.34 -8.86
CA VAL A 119 -9.14 15.66 -9.32
C VAL A 119 -8.78 16.08 -10.75
N GLU A 120 -9.77 16.39 -11.59
CA GLU A 120 -9.57 16.71 -13.01
C GLU A 120 -8.91 18.08 -13.21
N ALA A 121 -9.02 18.96 -12.22
CA ALA A 121 -8.38 20.29 -12.22
C ALA A 121 -6.85 20.27 -12.04
N LEU A 122 -6.26 19.13 -11.63
CA LEU A 122 -4.82 19.06 -11.34
C LEU A 122 -3.90 19.23 -12.55
N GLY A 123 -4.35 18.87 -13.73
CA GLY A 123 -3.50 18.72 -14.91
C GLY A 123 -2.89 17.31 -15.05
N LYS A 124 -2.57 16.94 -16.30
CA LYS A 124 -2.16 15.58 -16.68
C LYS A 124 -0.82 15.16 -16.07
N GLY A 125 0.14 16.08 -16.00
CA GLY A 125 1.46 15.79 -15.40
C GLY A 125 1.39 15.44 -13.93
N LEU A 126 0.59 16.18 -13.15
CA LEU A 126 0.40 15.90 -11.72
C LEU A 126 -0.47 14.66 -11.48
N LEU A 127 -1.50 14.43 -12.31
CA LEU A 127 -2.29 13.18 -12.27
C LEU A 127 -1.42 11.96 -12.56
N PHE A 128 -0.50 12.08 -13.53
CA PHE A 128 0.45 11.01 -13.82
C PHE A 128 1.37 10.76 -12.62
N TRP A 129 1.95 11.81 -11.99
CA TRP A 129 2.81 11.69 -10.82
C TRP A 129 2.10 11.03 -9.66
N ARG A 130 0.86 11.44 -9.40
CA ARG A 130 -0.03 10.88 -8.38
C ARG A 130 -0.25 9.37 -8.59
N SER A 131 -0.57 8.94 -9.81
CA SER A 131 -0.75 7.52 -10.13
C SER A 131 0.56 6.74 -10.16
N PHE A 132 1.64 7.34 -10.66
CA PHE A 132 2.96 6.72 -10.74
C PHE A 132 3.59 6.53 -9.35
N SER A 133 3.28 7.40 -8.38
CA SER A 133 3.70 7.21 -6.99
C SER A 133 3.14 5.90 -6.40
N HIS A 134 1.93 5.48 -6.77
CA HIS A 134 1.40 4.17 -6.40
C HIS A 134 2.23 3.02 -6.96
N TRP A 135 2.64 3.12 -8.22
CA TRP A 135 3.47 2.10 -8.85
C TRP A 135 4.83 1.95 -8.17
N ILE A 136 5.48 3.08 -7.83
CA ILE A 136 6.74 3.10 -7.07
C ILE A 136 6.55 2.51 -5.68
N GLY A 137 5.48 2.92 -4.98
CA GLY A 137 5.19 2.50 -3.63
C GLY A 137 4.74 1.04 -3.50
N GLY A 138 4.10 0.48 -4.54
CA GLY A 138 3.48 -0.85 -4.51
C GLY A 138 4.41 -1.98 -4.12
N MET A 139 5.61 -2.02 -4.70
CA MET A 139 6.63 -3.02 -4.36
C MET A 139 7.60 -2.59 -3.26
N GLY A 140 7.42 -1.37 -2.73
CA GLY A 140 8.34 -0.80 -1.75
C GLY A 140 9.53 -0.08 -2.39
N VAL A 141 9.81 1.09 -1.87
CA VAL A 141 10.83 2.00 -2.44
C VAL A 141 12.24 1.43 -2.31
N LEU A 142 12.56 0.85 -1.15
CA LEU A 142 13.91 0.33 -0.92
C LEU A 142 14.15 -0.99 -1.64
N VAL A 143 13.12 -1.81 -1.86
CA VAL A 143 13.23 -3.01 -2.71
C VAL A 143 13.60 -2.61 -4.14
N LEU A 144 13.11 -1.45 -4.65
CA LEU A 144 13.54 -0.86 -5.92
C LEU A 144 15.01 -0.44 -5.89
N VAL A 145 15.47 0.11 -4.77
CA VAL A 145 16.84 0.65 -4.61
C VAL A 145 17.87 -0.44 -4.33
N LEU A 146 17.47 -1.55 -3.69
CA LEU A 146 18.39 -2.65 -3.31
C LEU A 146 19.28 -3.20 -4.44
N PRO A 147 18.79 -3.40 -5.67
CA PRO A 147 19.65 -3.86 -6.77
C PRO A 147 20.72 -2.86 -7.20
N VAL A 148 20.50 -1.57 -6.93
CA VAL A 148 21.37 -0.45 -7.34
C VAL A 148 22.36 -0.08 -6.23
N LEU A 149 22.01 -0.36 -4.97
CA LEU A 149 22.88 -0.06 -3.84
C LEU A 149 24.13 -0.97 -3.86
N PRO A 150 25.32 -0.40 -3.74
CA PRO A 150 26.58 -1.17 -3.67
C PRO A 150 26.77 -1.77 -2.26
N LEU A 151 25.74 -2.44 -1.72
CA LEU A 151 25.76 -3.10 -0.42
C LEU A 151 26.00 -4.60 -0.60
N GLY A 152 27.00 -5.14 0.12
CA GLY A 152 27.31 -6.56 0.12
C GLY A 152 26.55 -7.34 1.21
N GLY A 153 26.30 -8.63 0.97
CA GLY A 153 25.97 -9.64 2.01
C GLY A 153 24.67 -9.43 2.79
N GLY A 154 24.73 -9.56 4.12
CA GLY A 154 23.58 -9.61 5.02
C GLY A 154 22.81 -8.29 5.20
N TYR A 155 23.36 -7.15 4.78
CA TYR A 155 22.73 -5.84 4.96
C TYR A 155 21.47 -5.67 4.12
N ASN A 156 21.48 -6.17 2.89
CA ASN A 156 20.29 -6.20 2.03
C ASN A 156 19.14 -6.99 2.66
N MET A 157 19.45 -8.06 3.44
CA MET A 157 18.44 -8.83 4.16
C MET A 157 17.77 -8.02 5.27
N MET A 158 18.51 -7.18 5.98
CA MET A 158 17.94 -6.34 7.06
C MET A 158 16.97 -5.30 6.52
N ILE A 159 17.32 -4.65 5.40
CA ILE A 159 16.46 -3.67 4.73
C ILE A 159 15.21 -4.38 4.18
N MET A 160 15.38 -5.48 3.46
CA MET A 160 14.26 -6.21 2.88
C MET A 160 13.29 -6.73 3.96
N LYS A 161 13.80 -7.22 5.11
CA LYS A 161 12.93 -7.62 6.23
C LYS A 161 12.20 -6.45 6.86
N ALA A 162 12.80 -5.26 6.86
CA ALA A 162 12.19 -4.06 7.45
C ALA A 162 11.09 -3.46 6.55
N GLU A 163 11.14 -3.71 5.23
CA GLU A 163 10.16 -3.19 4.26
C GLU A 163 9.16 -4.25 3.77
N SER A 164 9.49 -5.53 3.86
CA SER A 164 8.66 -6.60 3.31
C SER A 164 7.52 -6.96 4.26
N PRO A 165 6.25 -6.78 3.85
CA PRO A 165 5.11 -7.05 4.71
C PRO A 165 4.88 -8.55 4.93
N GLY A 166 4.64 -8.94 6.18
CA GLY A 166 4.22 -10.28 6.54
C GLY A 166 5.08 -10.99 7.60
N PRO A 167 4.58 -12.09 8.19
CA PRO A 167 5.23 -12.78 9.30
C PRO A 167 6.47 -13.59 8.90
N GLU A 168 6.66 -13.91 7.61
CA GLU A 168 7.83 -14.65 7.10
C GLU A 168 8.28 -14.12 5.74
N VAL A 169 9.57 -13.83 5.63
CA VAL A 169 10.22 -13.62 4.32
C VAL A 169 10.69 -14.99 3.83
N SER A 170 9.92 -15.61 2.93
CA SER A 170 10.36 -16.86 2.29
C SER A 170 11.57 -16.57 1.40
N LYS A 171 12.67 -17.30 1.64
CA LYS A 171 13.86 -17.20 0.78
C LYS A 171 13.55 -17.86 -0.56
N MET A 172 13.29 -17.08 -1.59
CA MET A 172 13.06 -17.59 -2.95
C MET A 172 14.35 -18.01 -3.63
N VAL A 173 15.45 -17.31 -3.35
CA VAL A 173 16.77 -17.54 -3.95
C VAL A 173 17.88 -17.27 -2.92
N PRO A 174 19.10 -17.80 -3.13
CA PRO A 174 20.19 -17.70 -2.15
C PRO A 174 20.64 -16.28 -1.81
N ARG A 175 20.43 -15.30 -2.74
CA ARG A 175 20.77 -13.91 -2.53
C ARG A 175 19.51 -13.03 -2.48
N VAL A 176 19.43 -12.15 -1.50
CA VAL A 176 18.28 -11.24 -1.30
C VAL A 176 18.07 -10.30 -2.48
N ALA A 177 19.15 -9.79 -3.07
CA ALA A 177 19.07 -8.95 -4.27
C ALA A 177 18.45 -9.70 -5.47
N ASP A 178 18.70 -11.00 -5.60
CA ASP A 178 18.13 -11.81 -6.68
C ASP A 178 16.63 -12.09 -6.42
N THR A 179 16.22 -12.23 -5.14
CA THR A 179 14.79 -12.28 -4.75
C THR A 179 14.10 -10.98 -5.13
N ALA A 180 14.66 -9.84 -4.75
CA ALA A 180 14.12 -8.52 -5.10
C ALA A 180 13.97 -8.36 -6.62
N LYS A 181 15.02 -8.69 -7.39
CA LYS A 181 14.97 -8.65 -8.87
C LYS A 181 13.88 -9.54 -9.46
N ALA A 182 13.70 -10.75 -8.93
CA ALA A 182 12.67 -11.68 -9.39
C ALA A 182 11.26 -11.13 -9.14
N LEU A 183 11.00 -10.58 -7.94
CA LEU A 183 9.73 -9.96 -7.59
C LEU A 183 9.43 -8.75 -8.47
N TYR A 184 10.42 -7.85 -8.66
CA TYR A 184 10.24 -6.69 -9.55
C TYR A 184 9.99 -7.09 -11.00
N LYS A 185 10.67 -8.13 -11.49
CA LYS A 185 10.43 -8.65 -12.84
C LYS A 185 8.98 -9.14 -13.02
N ILE A 186 8.45 -9.87 -12.03
CA ILE A 186 7.06 -10.33 -12.04
C ILE A 186 6.10 -9.13 -12.02
N TYR A 187 6.33 -8.19 -11.10
CA TYR A 187 5.53 -6.97 -10.96
C TYR A 187 5.50 -6.16 -12.26
N PHE A 188 6.65 -5.92 -12.86
CA PHE A 188 6.78 -5.17 -14.11
C PHE A 188 6.09 -5.86 -15.29
N ILE A 189 6.32 -7.17 -15.46
CA ILE A 189 5.68 -7.95 -16.54
C ILE A 189 4.16 -7.95 -16.36
N LEU A 190 3.66 -8.19 -15.15
CA LEU A 190 2.23 -8.19 -14.86
C LEU A 190 1.61 -6.81 -15.12
N THR A 191 2.32 -5.72 -14.78
CA THR A 191 1.89 -4.35 -15.07
C THR A 191 1.78 -4.10 -16.58
N ILE A 192 2.75 -4.52 -17.39
CA ILE A 192 2.70 -4.37 -18.86
C ILE A 192 1.53 -5.15 -19.45
N ILE A 193 1.37 -6.42 -19.06
CA ILE A 193 0.27 -7.25 -19.52
C ILE A 193 -1.08 -6.57 -19.22
N MET A 194 -1.26 -6.07 -18.02
CA MET A 194 -2.46 -5.37 -17.59
C MET A 194 -2.72 -4.11 -18.43
N ILE A 195 -1.72 -3.25 -18.63
CA ILE A 195 -1.88 -2.03 -19.43
C ILE A 195 -2.27 -2.37 -20.87
N VAL A 196 -1.64 -3.38 -21.46
CA VAL A 196 -2.00 -3.84 -22.82
C VAL A 196 -3.47 -4.33 -22.87
N ILE A 197 -3.91 -5.08 -21.87
CA ILE A 197 -5.30 -5.55 -21.77
C ILE A 197 -6.27 -4.38 -21.60
N PHE A 198 -5.92 -3.36 -20.80
CA PHE A 198 -6.74 -2.15 -20.64
C PHE A 198 -6.86 -1.37 -21.96
N LEU A 199 -5.78 -1.25 -22.73
CA LEU A 199 -5.81 -0.64 -24.06
C LEU A 199 -6.71 -1.43 -25.01
N LEU A 200 -6.62 -2.75 -25.01
CA LEU A 200 -7.47 -3.63 -25.82
C LEU A 200 -8.95 -3.57 -25.42
N SER A 201 -9.26 -3.23 -24.16
CA SER A 201 -10.64 -2.98 -23.70
C SER A 201 -11.22 -1.63 -24.15
N GLY A 202 -10.45 -0.82 -24.90
CA GLY A 202 -10.86 0.49 -25.39
C GLY A 202 -10.55 1.66 -24.47
N MET A 203 -9.74 1.46 -23.44
CA MET A 203 -9.30 2.55 -22.54
C MET A 203 -8.29 3.47 -23.25
N PRO A 204 -8.40 4.81 -23.13
CA PRO A 204 -7.37 5.72 -23.63
C PRO A 204 -6.00 5.44 -22.98
N LEU A 205 -4.91 5.68 -23.71
CA LEU A 205 -3.55 5.37 -23.24
C LEU A 205 -3.22 6.01 -21.90
N PHE A 206 -3.57 7.29 -21.70
CA PHE A 206 -3.34 8.00 -20.45
C PHE A 206 -4.09 7.35 -19.29
N ASP A 207 -5.37 7.03 -19.49
CA ASP A 207 -6.21 6.38 -18.48
C ASP A 207 -5.68 4.98 -18.16
N ALA A 208 -5.32 4.19 -19.19
CA ALA A 208 -4.76 2.84 -19.03
C ALA A 208 -3.44 2.83 -18.24
N LEU A 209 -2.58 3.84 -18.45
CA LEU A 209 -1.35 4.00 -17.67
C LEU A 209 -1.63 4.38 -16.21
N CYS A 210 -2.43 5.43 -15.99
CA CYS A 210 -2.68 5.93 -14.64
C CYS A 210 -3.47 4.93 -13.79
N ILE A 211 -4.55 4.35 -14.33
CA ILE A 211 -5.33 3.32 -13.65
C ILE A 211 -4.51 2.04 -13.49
N GLY A 212 -3.71 1.69 -14.50
CA GLY A 212 -2.78 0.57 -14.42
C GLY A 212 -1.77 0.73 -13.27
N PHE A 213 -1.17 1.90 -13.08
CA PHE A 213 -0.27 2.16 -11.96
C PHE A 213 -1.00 2.07 -10.61
N GLY A 214 -2.21 2.64 -10.51
CA GLY A 214 -3.06 2.53 -9.32
C GLY A 214 -3.45 1.10 -9.00
N THR A 215 -3.80 0.30 -10.02
CA THR A 215 -4.16 -1.12 -9.87
C THR A 215 -2.95 -1.96 -9.49
N ALA A 216 -1.80 -1.78 -10.14
CA ALA A 216 -0.58 -2.54 -9.86
C ALA A 216 -0.04 -2.26 -8.45
N GLY A 217 -0.03 -0.99 -8.06
CA GLY A 217 0.35 -0.58 -6.70
C GLY A 217 -0.70 -0.90 -5.65
N THR A 218 -1.94 -1.26 -6.05
CA THR A 218 -3.12 -1.34 -5.18
C THR A 218 -3.36 -0.03 -4.40
N GLY A 219 -3.34 1.10 -5.11
CA GLY A 219 -3.34 2.42 -4.49
C GLY A 219 -4.62 3.24 -4.69
N GLY A 220 -5.38 3.04 -5.78
CA GLY A 220 -6.76 3.51 -5.93
C GLY A 220 -6.97 4.99 -6.31
N PHE A 221 -5.94 5.73 -6.65
CA PHE A 221 -6.15 7.07 -7.15
C PHE A 221 -6.87 7.06 -8.50
N ALA A 222 -8.08 7.60 -8.53
CA ALA A 222 -8.80 7.89 -9.76
C ALA A 222 -8.26 9.16 -10.44
N ILE A 223 -8.43 9.22 -11.76
CA ILE A 223 -8.11 10.40 -12.60
C ILE A 223 -9.37 11.16 -13.03
N ARG A 224 -10.54 10.66 -12.63
CA ARG A 224 -11.86 11.26 -12.84
C ARG A 224 -12.59 11.41 -11.53
N ASN A 225 -13.40 12.44 -11.41
CA ASN A 225 -14.22 12.69 -10.23
C ASN A 225 -15.28 11.59 -10.00
N SER A 226 -15.73 10.92 -11.07
CA SER A 226 -16.65 9.78 -11.04
C SER A 226 -15.99 8.45 -10.59
N GLY A 227 -14.70 8.45 -10.31
CA GLY A 227 -13.96 7.22 -10.02
C GLY A 227 -13.91 6.28 -11.23
N MET A 228 -14.35 5.05 -11.06
CA MET A 228 -14.40 4.03 -12.12
C MET A 228 -15.78 3.90 -12.78
N ALA A 229 -16.79 4.69 -12.37
CA ALA A 229 -18.18 4.54 -12.84
C ALA A 229 -18.35 4.75 -14.35
N ASP A 230 -17.57 5.67 -14.95
CA ASP A 230 -17.67 6.02 -16.38
C ASP A 230 -16.98 5.04 -17.33
N TYR A 231 -16.24 4.06 -16.80
CA TYR A 231 -15.62 3.03 -17.64
C TYR A 231 -16.60 1.91 -17.96
N SER A 232 -16.40 1.22 -19.10
CA SER A 232 -17.24 0.10 -19.51
C SER A 232 -17.24 -1.02 -18.45
N MET A 233 -18.33 -1.78 -18.35
CA MET A 233 -18.41 -2.93 -17.44
C MET A 233 -17.29 -3.94 -17.67
N LEU A 234 -16.83 -4.10 -18.93
CA LEU A 234 -15.68 -4.94 -19.27
C LEU A 234 -14.39 -4.39 -18.63
N SER A 235 -14.14 -3.10 -18.77
CA SER A 235 -12.96 -2.45 -18.19
C SER A 235 -12.99 -2.54 -16.64
N GLN A 236 -14.14 -2.30 -16.02
CA GLN A 236 -14.33 -2.45 -14.58
C GLN A 236 -14.06 -3.89 -14.12
N PHE A 237 -14.57 -4.89 -14.84
CA PHE A 237 -14.29 -6.30 -14.57
C PHE A 237 -12.80 -6.65 -14.67
N LEU A 238 -12.13 -6.18 -15.72
CA LEU A 238 -10.69 -6.39 -15.91
C LEU A 238 -9.88 -5.72 -14.80
N ILE A 239 -10.23 -4.48 -14.41
CA ILE A 239 -9.61 -3.80 -13.26
C ILE A 239 -9.76 -4.66 -12.00
N THR A 240 -10.96 -5.19 -11.73
CA THR A 240 -11.21 -6.05 -10.56
C THR A 240 -10.32 -7.29 -10.56
N VAL A 241 -10.25 -7.98 -11.69
CA VAL A 241 -9.40 -9.17 -11.82
C VAL A 241 -7.93 -8.84 -11.54
N PHE A 242 -7.42 -7.74 -12.09
CA PHE A 242 -6.03 -7.35 -11.85
C PHE A 242 -5.79 -6.85 -10.42
N MET A 243 -6.73 -6.11 -9.80
CA MET A 243 -6.64 -5.79 -8.36
C MET A 243 -6.46 -7.07 -7.53
N ILE A 244 -7.31 -8.08 -7.75
CA ILE A 244 -7.24 -9.36 -7.05
C ILE A 244 -5.91 -10.06 -7.31
N LEU A 245 -5.41 -10.07 -8.56
CA LEU A 245 -4.13 -10.68 -8.91
C LEU A 245 -2.96 -9.98 -8.20
N PHE A 246 -2.90 -8.65 -8.15
CA PHE A 246 -1.86 -7.92 -7.41
C PHE A 246 -1.98 -8.08 -5.89
N GLY A 247 -3.15 -8.42 -5.36
CA GLY A 247 -3.39 -8.78 -3.96
C GLY A 247 -2.93 -10.18 -3.56
N VAL A 248 -2.59 -11.06 -4.52
CA VAL A 248 -2.03 -12.39 -4.24
C VAL A 248 -0.56 -12.29 -3.85
N ASN A 249 -0.10 -13.18 -2.97
CA ASN A 249 1.31 -13.30 -2.61
C ASN A 249 2.18 -13.58 -3.85
N PHE A 250 3.16 -12.69 -4.13
CA PHE A 250 4.03 -12.81 -5.30
C PHE A 250 4.87 -14.09 -5.34
N ASN A 251 5.05 -14.76 -4.18
CA ASN A 251 5.68 -16.08 -4.14
C ASN A 251 4.90 -17.15 -4.93
N VAL A 252 3.56 -17.02 -4.98
CA VAL A 252 2.71 -17.92 -5.79
C VAL A 252 3.08 -17.82 -7.28
N TYR A 253 3.26 -16.61 -7.80
CA TYR A 253 3.70 -16.41 -9.19
C TYR A 253 5.10 -16.96 -9.46
N TYR A 254 6.02 -16.81 -8.50
CA TYR A 254 7.35 -17.39 -8.60
C TYR A 254 7.31 -18.93 -8.64
N LEU A 255 6.45 -19.57 -7.84
CA LEU A 255 6.23 -21.01 -7.87
C LEU A 255 5.64 -21.48 -9.21
N ILE A 256 4.67 -20.74 -9.76
CA ILE A 256 4.08 -20.99 -11.09
C ILE A 256 5.17 -20.90 -12.17
N GLN A 257 6.03 -19.87 -12.15
CA GLN A 257 7.14 -19.71 -13.08
C GLN A 257 8.14 -20.89 -12.99
N ARG A 258 8.31 -21.45 -11.78
CA ARG A 258 9.15 -22.64 -11.54
C ARG A 258 8.44 -23.95 -11.83
N LYS A 259 7.24 -23.94 -12.42
CA LYS A 259 6.39 -25.11 -12.73
C LYS A 259 6.00 -25.94 -11.50
N LYS A 260 6.03 -25.34 -10.30
CA LYS A 260 5.57 -25.94 -9.04
C LYS A 260 4.09 -25.62 -8.80
N PHE A 261 3.23 -26.03 -9.71
CA PHE A 261 1.80 -25.72 -9.67
C PHE A 261 1.11 -26.27 -8.41
N SER A 262 1.48 -27.49 -7.98
CA SER A 262 0.91 -28.09 -6.78
C SER A 262 1.12 -27.19 -5.55
N ASP A 263 2.35 -26.72 -5.32
CA ASP A 263 2.69 -25.88 -4.16
C ASP A 263 1.97 -24.52 -4.25
N ALA A 264 1.82 -23.97 -5.46
CA ALA A 264 1.12 -22.72 -5.69
C ALA A 264 -0.38 -22.80 -5.35
N PHE A 265 -1.07 -23.85 -5.79
CA PHE A 265 -2.50 -24.06 -5.53
C PHE A 265 -2.81 -24.56 -4.12
N HIS A 266 -1.85 -25.13 -3.40
CA HIS A 266 -2.02 -25.57 -2.02
C HIS A 266 -1.68 -24.49 -0.99
N SER A 267 -1.33 -23.26 -1.41
CA SER A 267 -1.12 -22.15 -0.48
C SER A 267 -2.39 -21.87 0.34
N GLU A 268 -2.27 -22.05 1.66
CA GLU A 268 -3.40 -21.83 2.59
C GLU A 268 -3.82 -20.37 2.61
N GLU A 269 -2.86 -19.44 2.52
CA GLU A 269 -3.12 -18.02 2.48
C GLU A 269 -3.90 -17.61 1.23
N ALA A 270 -3.46 -18.06 0.04
CA ALA A 270 -4.13 -17.75 -1.22
C ALA A 270 -5.55 -18.34 -1.25
N ARG A 271 -5.73 -19.58 -0.78
CA ARG A 271 -7.07 -20.18 -0.67
C ARG A 271 -7.97 -19.41 0.29
N GLY A 272 -7.48 -19.04 1.48
CA GLY A 272 -8.22 -18.23 2.43
C GLY A 272 -8.64 -16.88 1.83
N TYR A 273 -7.74 -16.22 1.10
CA TYR A 273 -8.00 -14.98 0.40
C TYR A 273 -9.13 -15.10 -0.63
N PHE A 274 -9.09 -16.11 -1.51
CA PHE A 274 -10.15 -16.33 -2.50
C PHE A 274 -11.49 -16.74 -1.86
N ILE A 275 -11.48 -17.49 -0.77
CA ILE A 275 -12.70 -17.84 -0.02
C ILE A 275 -13.34 -16.58 0.58
N ILE A 276 -12.56 -15.69 1.18
CA ILE A 276 -13.06 -14.42 1.73
C ILE A 276 -13.68 -13.57 0.61
N ILE A 277 -13.02 -13.45 -0.55
CA ILE A 277 -13.57 -12.71 -1.70
C ILE A 277 -14.89 -13.31 -2.15
N ALA A 278 -14.95 -14.62 -2.38
CA ALA A 278 -16.16 -15.27 -2.87
C ALA A 278 -17.33 -15.16 -1.88
N ALA A 279 -17.09 -15.41 -0.59
CA ALA A 279 -18.10 -15.33 0.46
C ALA A 279 -18.63 -13.90 0.63
N SER A 280 -17.72 -12.90 0.68
CA SER A 280 -18.12 -11.50 0.83
C SER A 280 -18.85 -10.97 -0.41
N THR A 281 -18.40 -11.34 -1.62
CA THR A 281 -19.08 -10.97 -2.87
C THR A 281 -20.49 -11.54 -2.90
N LEU A 282 -20.66 -12.83 -2.58
CA LEU A 282 -21.98 -13.47 -2.57
C LEU A 282 -22.90 -12.81 -1.52
N PHE A 283 -22.40 -12.60 -0.31
CA PHE A 283 -23.17 -11.99 0.78
C PHE A 283 -23.65 -10.58 0.40
N ILE A 284 -22.75 -9.71 -0.06
CA ILE A 284 -23.08 -8.35 -0.47
C ILE A 284 -24.04 -8.38 -1.65
N THR A 285 -23.82 -9.22 -2.65
CA THR A 285 -24.72 -9.35 -3.81
C THR A 285 -26.16 -9.66 -3.37
N LEU A 286 -26.34 -10.66 -2.49
CA LEU A 286 -27.66 -11.05 -1.98
C LEU A 286 -28.33 -9.95 -1.15
N ASN A 287 -27.52 -9.11 -0.49
CA ASN A 287 -28.03 -8.03 0.34
C ASN A 287 -28.46 -6.80 -0.48
N ILE A 288 -27.73 -6.49 -1.59
CA ILE A 288 -27.95 -5.25 -2.34
C ILE A 288 -28.80 -5.42 -3.61
N PHE A 289 -29.00 -6.66 -4.14
CA PHE A 289 -29.62 -6.83 -5.46
C PHE A 289 -31.06 -6.33 -5.50
N GLN A 290 -31.81 -6.39 -4.40
CA GLN A 290 -33.17 -5.87 -4.30
C GLN A 290 -33.21 -4.34 -4.20
N SER A 291 -32.28 -3.75 -3.44
CA SER A 291 -32.22 -2.29 -3.24
C SER A 291 -31.73 -1.54 -4.48
N ILE A 292 -30.83 -2.10 -5.26
CA ILE A 292 -30.32 -1.48 -6.49
C ILE A 292 -31.35 -1.53 -7.64
N GLY A 293 -32.27 -2.52 -7.67
CA GLY A 293 -33.34 -2.58 -8.65
C GLY A 293 -32.94 -2.83 -10.12
N ARG A 294 -31.63 -3.09 -10.39
CA ARG A 294 -31.05 -3.30 -11.73
C ARG A 294 -30.72 -4.77 -12.04
N GLY A 295 -31.20 -5.69 -11.21
CA GLY A 295 -31.04 -7.13 -11.40
C GLY A 295 -29.78 -7.73 -10.76
N PHE A 296 -29.79 -9.06 -10.62
CA PHE A 296 -28.76 -9.81 -9.89
C PHE A 296 -27.35 -9.67 -10.49
N LEU A 297 -27.21 -9.73 -11.82
CA LEU A 297 -25.89 -9.64 -12.48
C LEU A 297 -25.25 -8.26 -12.29
N PHE A 298 -26.03 -7.19 -12.29
CA PHE A 298 -25.54 -5.85 -11.99
C PHE A 298 -25.06 -5.75 -10.53
N ALA A 299 -25.84 -6.25 -9.58
CA ALA A 299 -25.43 -6.28 -8.18
C ALA A 299 -24.16 -7.13 -7.96
N LEU A 300 -24.08 -8.30 -8.61
CA LEU A 300 -22.90 -9.17 -8.55
C LEU A 300 -21.63 -8.47 -9.08
N HIS A 301 -21.73 -7.76 -10.23
CA HIS A 301 -20.61 -7.02 -10.80
C HIS A 301 -20.06 -5.97 -9.83
N HIS A 302 -20.93 -5.13 -9.29
CA HIS A 302 -20.51 -4.05 -8.39
C HIS A 302 -20.10 -4.54 -7.00
N ALA A 303 -20.72 -5.61 -6.49
CA ALA A 303 -20.28 -6.28 -5.26
C ALA A 303 -18.87 -6.88 -5.45
N PHE A 304 -18.61 -7.58 -6.56
CA PHE A 304 -17.31 -8.16 -6.89
C PHE A 304 -16.24 -7.09 -7.05
N PHE A 305 -16.58 -5.97 -7.72
CA PHE A 305 -15.68 -4.83 -7.86
C PHE A 305 -15.31 -4.24 -6.49
N THR A 306 -16.32 -3.93 -5.66
CA THR A 306 -16.10 -3.32 -4.33
C THR A 306 -15.34 -4.26 -3.40
N VAL A 307 -15.69 -5.55 -3.33
CA VAL A 307 -14.97 -6.54 -2.53
C VAL A 307 -13.52 -6.66 -3.01
N GLY A 308 -13.29 -6.78 -4.33
CA GLY A 308 -11.96 -6.83 -4.91
C GLY A 308 -11.15 -5.58 -4.57
N SER A 309 -11.75 -4.41 -4.71
CA SER A 309 -11.13 -3.12 -4.40
C SER A 309 -10.74 -2.99 -2.92
N ILE A 310 -11.63 -3.34 -2.01
CA ILE A 310 -11.41 -3.13 -0.56
C ILE A 310 -10.45 -4.17 0.03
N ILE A 311 -10.60 -5.46 -0.30
CA ILE A 311 -9.72 -6.50 0.28
C ILE A 311 -8.29 -6.38 -0.22
N THR A 312 -8.10 -5.92 -1.46
CA THR A 312 -6.76 -5.67 -2.02
C THR A 312 -6.17 -4.35 -1.54
N THR A 313 -6.95 -3.59 -0.78
CA THR A 313 -6.62 -2.24 -0.35
C THR A 313 -6.35 -1.28 -1.52
N THR A 314 -7.02 -1.48 -2.66
CA THR A 314 -6.89 -0.59 -3.82
C THR A 314 -7.74 0.67 -3.65
N GLY A 315 -9.01 0.54 -3.25
CA GLY A 315 -9.86 1.71 -2.98
C GLY A 315 -10.59 2.33 -4.17
N PHE A 316 -10.50 1.76 -5.38
CA PHE A 316 -11.34 2.19 -6.50
C PHE A 316 -12.82 1.93 -6.21
N SER A 317 -13.70 2.81 -6.70
CA SER A 317 -15.15 2.70 -6.54
C SER A 317 -15.88 2.84 -7.87
N THR A 318 -16.99 2.10 -8.01
CA THR A 318 -17.95 2.19 -9.13
C THR A 318 -19.32 2.65 -8.68
N LEU A 319 -19.63 2.49 -7.40
CA LEU A 319 -20.87 2.93 -6.74
C LEU A 319 -20.55 3.48 -5.36
N ASP A 320 -21.45 4.29 -4.81
CA ASP A 320 -21.35 4.72 -3.42
C ASP A 320 -21.86 3.63 -2.46
N PHE A 321 -20.94 2.95 -1.81
CA PHE A 321 -21.29 1.93 -0.83
C PHE A 321 -21.76 2.50 0.53
N ASN A 322 -21.73 3.83 0.73
CA ASN A 322 -22.40 4.47 1.85
C ASN A 322 -23.93 4.26 1.81
N GLU A 323 -24.49 4.12 0.60
CA GLU A 323 -25.92 3.88 0.40
C GLU A 323 -26.33 2.42 0.60
N TRP A 324 -25.36 1.53 0.79
CA TRP A 324 -25.65 0.12 0.97
C TRP A 324 -26.16 -0.17 2.40
N ALA A 325 -26.95 -1.25 2.53
CA ALA A 325 -27.48 -1.65 3.83
C ALA A 325 -26.36 -1.95 4.85
N MET A 326 -26.60 -1.65 6.11
CA MET A 326 -25.64 -1.78 7.22
C MET A 326 -24.87 -3.11 7.25
N PRO A 327 -25.47 -4.30 7.01
CA PRO A 327 -24.70 -5.55 6.98
C PRO A 327 -23.62 -5.56 5.90
N SER A 328 -23.87 -4.96 4.71
CA SER A 328 -22.87 -4.84 3.65
C SER A 328 -21.74 -3.90 4.03
N GLN A 329 -22.05 -2.77 4.69
CA GLN A 329 -21.04 -1.86 5.21
C GLN A 329 -20.16 -2.53 6.29
N MET A 330 -20.74 -3.38 7.15
CA MET A 330 -19.99 -4.14 8.15
C MET A 330 -19.01 -5.15 7.50
N VAL A 331 -19.44 -5.82 6.42
CA VAL A 331 -18.54 -6.69 5.65
C VAL A 331 -17.39 -5.86 5.02
N ILE A 332 -17.70 -4.69 4.47
CA ILE A 332 -16.69 -3.77 3.93
C ILE A 332 -15.67 -3.38 5.00
N LEU A 333 -16.09 -2.96 6.21
CA LEU A 333 -15.20 -2.64 7.32
C LEU A 333 -14.34 -3.84 7.74
N PHE A 334 -14.89 -5.04 7.77
CA PHE A 334 -14.13 -6.26 8.03
C PHE A 334 -13.04 -6.48 6.96
N LEU A 335 -13.38 -6.32 5.68
CA LEU A 335 -12.43 -6.45 4.57
C LEU A 335 -11.33 -5.39 4.63
N MET A 336 -11.66 -4.15 5.06
CA MET A 336 -10.69 -3.07 5.27
C MET A 336 -9.61 -3.46 6.28
N ILE A 337 -9.99 -4.13 7.37
CA ILE A 337 -9.05 -4.59 8.41
C ILE A 337 -8.28 -5.82 7.92
N CYS A 338 -8.95 -6.76 7.25
CA CYS A 338 -8.36 -8.02 6.80
C CYS A 338 -7.20 -7.79 5.84
N GLY A 339 -7.40 -6.99 4.80
CA GLY A 339 -6.40 -6.71 3.77
C GLY A 339 -6.07 -7.90 2.86
N ALA A 340 -4.98 -7.76 2.07
CA ALA A 340 -4.54 -8.74 1.07
C ALA A 340 -3.59 -9.80 1.62
N CYS A 341 -2.98 -10.61 0.74
CA CYS A 341 -1.96 -11.60 1.13
C CYS A 341 -0.65 -10.93 1.54
N ALA A 342 0.10 -11.56 2.44
CA ALA A 342 1.47 -11.17 2.73
C ALA A 342 2.36 -11.30 1.49
N GLY A 343 3.31 -10.36 1.31
CA GLY A 343 4.16 -10.35 0.13
C GLY A 343 3.41 -10.04 -1.18
N SER A 344 2.27 -9.35 -1.10
CA SER A 344 1.57 -8.66 -2.19
C SER A 344 1.80 -7.15 -2.10
N THR A 345 1.23 -6.38 -3.04
CA THR A 345 1.26 -4.91 -3.00
C THR A 345 0.27 -4.31 -2.00
N GLY A 346 -0.77 -5.06 -1.59
CA GLY A 346 -1.83 -4.58 -0.70
C GLY A 346 -1.38 -4.28 0.73
N GLY A 347 -2.18 -3.48 1.44
CA GLY A 347 -2.04 -3.12 2.86
C GLY A 347 -2.83 -4.02 3.82
N GLY A 348 -3.24 -3.48 4.96
CA GLY A 348 -4.05 -4.15 5.98
C GLY A 348 -3.30 -5.14 6.87
N LEU A 349 -4.04 -5.85 7.74
CA LEU A 349 -3.49 -6.82 8.70
C LEU A 349 -2.82 -8.02 8.03
N LYS A 350 -3.21 -8.35 6.81
CA LYS A 350 -2.84 -9.52 5.99
C LYS A 350 -3.56 -10.81 6.36
N VAL A 351 -4.01 -11.52 5.31
CA VAL A 351 -4.71 -12.82 5.46
C VAL A 351 -3.87 -13.84 6.23
N SER A 352 -2.55 -13.89 6.04
CA SER A 352 -1.66 -14.80 6.79
C SER A 352 -1.71 -14.58 8.29
N ARG A 353 -1.70 -13.31 8.76
CA ARG A 353 -1.81 -13.01 10.20
C ARG A 353 -3.17 -13.40 10.74
N LEU A 354 -4.26 -13.12 10.00
CA LEU A 354 -5.60 -13.54 10.38
C LEU A 354 -5.68 -15.06 10.55
N LEU A 355 -5.12 -15.83 9.60
CA LEU A 355 -5.07 -17.29 9.69
C LEU A 355 -4.26 -17.78 10.91
N ILE A 356 -3.11 -17.15 11.18
CA ILE A 356 -2.27 -17.50 12.36
C ILE A 356 -3.05 -17.21 13.65
N LEU A 357 -3.73 -16.07 13.75
CA LEU A 357 -4.52 -15.71 14.94
C LEU A 357 -5.68 -16.68 15.17
N LEU A 358 -6.44 -17.02 14.11
CA LEU A 358 -7.54 -17.99 14.20
C LEU A 358 -7.04 -19.39 14.59
N LYS A 359 -5.93 -19.85 14.01
CA LYS A 359 -5.31 -21.14 14.38
C LYS A 359 -4.73 -21.12 15.79
N SER A 360 -4.22 -19.97 16.26
CA SER A 360 -3.74 -19.81 17.63
C SER A 360 -4.89 -19.87 18.62
N LEU A 361 -6.01 -19.20 18.32
CA LEU A 361 -7.23 -19.30 19.13
C LEU A 361 -7.70 -20.75 19.23
N GLY A 362 -7.81 -21.45 18.10
CA GLY A 362 -8.18 -22.88 18.08
C GLY A 362 -7.19 -23.78 18.83
N LYS A 363 -5.90 -23.45 18.85
CA LYS A 363 -4.90 -24.15 19.66
C LYS A 363 -5.15 -23.93 21.14
N GLU A 364 -5.34 -22.68 21.58
CA GLU A 364 -5.55 -22.35 23.01
C GLU A 364 -6.86 -22.97 23.54
N MET A 365 -7.95 -22.93 22.76
CA MET A 365 -9.20 -23.62 23.11
C MET A 365 -8.98 -25.14 23.28
N HIS A 366 -8.19 -25.76 22.40
CA HIS A 366 -7.87 -27.19 22.50
C HIS A 366 -7.05 -27.51 23.75
N LEU A 367 -6.06 -26.65 24.11
CA LEU A 367 -5.24 -26.84 25.30
C LEU A 367 -6.04 -26.63 26.61
N ILE A 368 -7.07 -25.79 26.61
CA ILE A 368 -7.98 -25.68 27.77
C ILE A 368 -8.76 -27.00 27.98
N ILE A 369 -9.18 -27.67 26.89
CA ILE A 369 -9.91 -28.92 26.96
C ILE A 369 -8.97 -30.11 27.25
N HIS A 370 -7.75 -30.07 26.70
CA HIS A 370 -6.74 -31.11 26.82
C HIS A 370 -5.38 -30.53 27.26
N PRO A 371 -5.20 -30.24 28.55
CA PRO A 371 -4.03 -29.49 29.05
C PRO A 371 -2.66 -30.15 28.76
N GLU A 372 -2.61 -31.46 28.66
CA GLU A 372 -1.36 -32.22 28.41
C GLU A 372 -1.04 -32.36 26.92
N ALA A 373 -1.92 -31.88 26.02
CA ALA A 373 -1.71 -32.02 24.57
C ALA A 373 -0.63 -31.05 24.08
N ILE A 374 0.33 -31.58 23.30
CA ILE A 374 1.34 -30.76 22.62
C ILE A 374 0.81 -30.42 21.22
N ARG A 375 0.30 -29.19 21.05
CA ARG A 375 -0.19 -28.71 19.76
C ARG A 375 0.59 -27.50 19.28
N LYS A 376 1.09 -27.55 18.02
CA LYS A 376 1.79 -26.43 17.36
C LYS A 376 0.91 -25.80 16.29
N VAL A 377 0.97 -24.49 16.15
CA VAL A 377 0.33 -23.77 15.03
C VAL A 377 1.07 -24.11 13.75
N ARG A 378 0.34 -24.45 12.69
CA ARG A 378 0.90 -24.76 11.35
C ARG A 378 0.35 -23.78 10.31
N LEU A 379 1.21 -23.33 9.41
CA LEU A 379 0.84 -22.55 8.23
C LEU A 379 1.62 -23.13 7.03
N GLU A 380 0.98 -23.26 5.87
CA GLU A 380 1.58 -23.85 4.66
C GLU A 380 2.19 -25.24 4.94
N GLY A 381 1.53 -26.06 5.78
CA GLY A 381 2.01 -27.38 6.19
C GLY A 381 3.20 -27.39 7.16
N LYS A 382 3.80 -26.23 7.48
CA LYS A 382 4.96 -26.11 8.37
C LYS A 382 4.55 -25.70 9.78
N CYS A 383 5.22 -26.26 10.80
CA CYS A 383 5.08 -25.79 12.16
C CYS A 383 5.71 -24.40 12.31
N LEU A 384 4.97 -23.45 12.87
CA LEU A 384 5.48 -22.11 13.17
C LEU A 384 6.22 -22.12 14.51
N ASP A 385 7.31 -21.38 14.56
CA ASP A 385 8.04 -21.10 15.80
C ASP A 385 7.19 -20.25 16.75
N HIS A 386 7.33 -20.44 18.05
CA HIS A 386 6.67 -19.64 19.06
C HIS A 386 6.99 -18.13 18.93
N ALA A 387 8.18 -17.78 18.46
CA ALA A 387 8.59 -16.40 18.21
C ALA A 387 7.74 -15.74 17.11
N VAL A 388 7.40 -16.48 16.05
CA VAL A 388 6.54 -15.95 14.95
C VAL A 388 5.12 -15.72 15.45
N VAL A 389 4.52 -16.70 16.15
CA VAL A 389 3.16 -16.56 16.71
C VAL A 389 3.08 -15.37 17.68
N ARG A 390 4.09 -15.26 18.58
CA ARG A 390 4.18 -14.13 19.53
C ARG A 390 4.34 -12.79 18.80
N SER A 391 5.13 -12.72 17.72
CA SER A 391 5.30 -11.48 16.96
C SER A 391 4.00 -11.02 16.30
N VAL A 392 3.18 -11.96 15.79
CA VAL A 392 1.86 -11.66 15.22
C VAL A 392 0.90 -11.12 16.29
N SER A 393 0.89 -11.73 17.49
CA SER A 393 0.08 -11.23 18.62
C SER A 393 0.53 -9.85 19.08
N THR A 394 1.86 -9.61 19.19
CA THR A 394 2.41 -8.30 19.54
C THR A 394 2.08 -7.25 18.49
N TYR A 395 2.13 -7.61 17.20
CA TYR A 395 1.72 -6.73 16.11
C TYR A 395 0.24 -6.33 16.25
N LEU A 396 -0.66 -7.28 16.52
CA LEU A 396 -2.08 -6.99 16.70
C LEU A 396 -2.32 -6.04 17.88
N ILE A 397 -1.62 -6.24 19.00
CA ILE A 397 -1.71 -5.34 20.17
C ILE A 397 -1.27 -3.91 19.78
N ALA A 398 -0.12 -3.77 19.13
CA ALA A 398 0.38 -2.48 18.67
C ALA A 398 -0.58 -1.83 17.67
N TYR A 399 -1.12 -2.64 16.73
CA TYR A 399 -2.13 -2.22 15.76
C TYR A 399 -3.36 -1.63 16.45
N CYS A 400 -3.98 -2.37 17.37
CA CYS A 400 -5.17 -1.91 18.10
C CYS A 400 -4.89 -0.64 18.92
N PHE A 401 -3.72 -0.57 19.57
CA PHE A 401 -3.36 0.57 20.41
C PHE A 401 -3.20 1.86 19.58
N ILE A 402 -2.45 1.81 18.48
CA ILE A 402 -2.27 2.96 17.58
C ILE A 402 -3.61 3.34 16.97
N TYR A 403 -4.37 2.37 16.47
CA TYR A 403 -5.67 2.59 15.86
C TYR A 403 -6.62 3.34 16.80
N MET A 404 -6.72 2.94 18.06
CA MET A 404 -7.55 3.62 19.06
C MET A 404 -7.05 5.04 19.39
N ILE A 405 -5.72 5.22 19.49
CA ILE A 405 -5.14 6.56 19.71
C ILE A 405 -5.45 7.47 18.52
N SER A 406 -5.29 6.99 17.29
CA SER A 406 -5.55 7.80 16.09
C SER A 406 -7.02 8.20 16.00
N ILE A 407 -7.98 7.29 16.27
CA ILE A 407 -9.40 7.63 16.34
C ILE A 407 -9.64 8.72 17.39
N PHE A 408 -9.06 8.57 18.58
CA PHE A 408 -9.19 9.57 19.64
C PHE A 408 -8.66 10.94 19.20
N LEU A 409 -7.48 10.97 18.56
CA LEU A 409 -6.88 12.23 18.12
C LEU A 409 -7.67 12.93 17.02
N ILE A 410 -8.24 12.21 16.05
CA ILE A 410 -9.04 12.83 14.99
C ILE A 410 -10.47 13.17 15.44
N SER A 411 -10.93 12.63 16.57
CA SER A 411 -12.26 12.93 17.11
C SER A 411 -12.43 14.39 17.53
N PHE A 412 -11.32 15.13 17.75
CA PHE A 412 -11.37 16.57 18.03
C PHE A 412 -11.97 17.41 16.88
N ASP A 413 -12.03 16.87 15.66
CA ASP A 413 -12.70 17.54 14.54
C ASP A 413 -14.26 17.43 14.61
N GLY A 414 -14.82 16.69 15.59
CA GLY A 414 -16.25 16.68 15.89
C GLY A 414 -17.10 15.87 14.92
N TYR A 415 -16.52 14.97 14.11
CA TYR A 415 -17.27 14.07 13.24
C TYR A 415 -17.80 12.84 14.00
N ASP A 416 -18.82 12.19 13.43
CA ASP A 416 -19.44 10.98 13.96
C ASP A 416 -18.46 9.79 14.02
N PHE A 417 -18.78 8.83 14.89
CA PHE A 417 -17.92 7.68 15.11
C PHE A 417 -17.65 6.86 13.85
N MET A 418 -18.66 6.65 12.99
CA MET A 418 -18.52 5.88 11.76
C MET A 418 -17.52 6.55 10.79
N THR A 419 -17.64 7.88 10.64
CA THR A 419 -16.71 8.67 9.81
C THR A 419 -15.28 8.57 10.34
N ASN A 420 -15.05 8.80 11.65
CA ASN A 420 -13.71 8.75 12.25
C ASN A 420 -13.13 7.32 12.24
N PHE A 421 -13.93 6.32 12.60
CA PHE A 421 -13.52 4.93 12.58
C PHE A 421 -13.09 4.46 11.19
N SER A 422 -13.91 4.76 10.18
CA SER A 422 -13.61 4.35 8.82
C SER A 422 -12.49 5.19 8.17
N ALA A 423 -12.32 6.46 8.56
CA ALA A 423 -11.19 7.28 8.11
C ALA A 423 -9.84 6.68 8.57
N ILE A 424 -9.74 6.27 9.85
CA ILE A 424 -8.54 5.58 10.33
C ILE A 424 -8.43 4.18 9.71
N SER A 425 -9.55 3.45 9.51
CA SER A 425 -9.51 2.17 8.78
C SER A 425 -8.92 2.34 7.40
N ALA A 426 -9.32 3.38 6.66
CA ALA A 426 -8.86 3.66 5.31
C ALA A 426 -7.39 4.07 5.27
N THR A 427 -6.95 4.95 6.17
CA THR A 427 -5.57 5.47 6.18
C THR A 427 -4.58 4.49 6.77
N PHE A 428 -4.88 3.85 7.89
CA PHE A 428 -3.97 2.91 8.56
C PHE A 428 -3.83 1.57 7.83
N ASN A 429 -4.86 1.14 7.10
CA ASN A 429 -4.79 -0.07 6.26
C ASN A 429 -4.45 0.23 4.79
N ASN A 430 -4.19 1.48 4.43
CA ASN A 430 -3.82 1.92 3.08
C ASN A 430 -4.85 1.51 2.01
N ILE A 431 -6.12 1.94 2.15
CA ILE A 431 -7.24 1.51 1.29
C ILE A 431 -7.82 2.65 0.43
N GLY A 432 -7.84 3.89 0.95
CA GLY A 432 -8.38 5.07 0.29
C GLY A 432 -9.71 5.54 0.85
N PRO A 433 -10.86 5.10 0.35
CA PRO A 433 -12.16 5.54 0.84
C PRO A 433 -12.53 4.89 2.17
N GLY A 434 -13.25 5.65 3.02
CA GLY A 434 -13.93 5.17 4.22
C GLY A 434 -15.43 5.08 4.05
N LEU A 435 -16.17 5.40 5.11
CA LEU A 435 -17.63 5.53 5.18
C LEU A 435 -18.00 6.91 5.71
N GLY A 436 -19.25 7.28 5.62
CA GLY A 436 -19.73 8.58 6.06
C GLY A 436 -19.12 9.71 5.20
N LYS A 437 -18.54 10.71 5.85
CA LYS A 437 -18.00 11.90 5.17
C LYS A 437 -16.70 11.68 4.38
N VAL A 438 -16.08 10.51 4.50
CA VAL A 438 -14.88 10.09 3.75
C VAL A 438 -15.16 8.89 2.86
N GLY A 439 -16.42 8.74 2.45
CA GLY A 439 -16.86 7.68 1.55
C GLY A 439 -16.27 7.79 0.14
N PRO A 440 -16.65 6.86 -0.75
CA PRO A 440 -16.03 6.73 -2.08
C PRO A 440 -16.23 7.92 -3.02
N LEU A 441 -17.26 8.74 -2.81
CA LEU A 441 -17.53 9.99 -3.54
C LEU A 441 -17.15 11.24 -2.75
N SER A 442 -16.48 11.09 -1.61
CA SER A 442 -16.07 12.16 -0.71
C SER A 442 -14.55 12.22 -0.63
N ASN A 443 -14.01 13.18 0.14
CA ASN A 443 -12.58 13.33 0.31
C ASN A 443 -12.21 13.75 1.74
N PHE A 444 -10.92 13.73 2.06
CA PHE A 444 -10.38 14.03 3.39
C PHE A 444 -10.11 15.53 3.63
N SER A 445 -10.52 16.43 2.72
CA SER A 445 -10.34 17.88 2.90
C SER A 445 -11.08 18.42 4.11
N VAL A 446 -12.15 17.75 4.52
CA VAL A 446 -12.99 18.11 5.67
C VAL A 446 -12.24 18.12 7.01
N TYR A 447 -11.17 17.33 7.14
CA TYR A 447 -10.38 17.22 8.36
C TYR A 447 -9.40 18.38 8.53
N SER A 448 -9.13 18.76 9.79
CA SER A 448 -8.12 19.74 10.16
C SER A 448 -6.70 19.27 9.77
N TYR A 449 -5.77 20.22 9.70
CA TYR A 449 -4.36 19.89 9.44
C TYR A 449 -3.75 18.97 10.51
N PHE A 450 -4.20 19.11 11.76
CA PHE A 450 -3.77 18.20 12.84
C PHE A 450 -4.21 16.77 12.55
N SER A 451 -5.48 16.54 12.23
CA SER A 451 -6.00 15.21 11.89
C SER A 451 -5.36 14.64 10.62
N LYS A 452 -5.07 15.49 9.62
CA LYS A 452 -4.31 15.08 8.43
C LYS A 452 -2.89 14.62 8.77
N LEU A 453 -2.19 15.27 9.71
CA LEU A 453 -0.87 14.82 10.17
C LEU A 453 -0.93 13.47 10.90
N VAL A 454 -1.98 13.23 11.72
CA VAL A 454 -2.20 11.92 12.34
C VAL A 454 -2.42 10.85 11.27
N MET A 455 -3.27 11.11 10.27
CA MET A 455 -3.53 10.19 9.17
C MET A 455 -2.30 9.97 8.27
N ILE A 456 -1.45 10.98 8.07
CA ILE A 456 -0.14 10.85 7.39
C ILE A 456 0.75 9.85 8.14
N PHE A 457 0.82 9.98 9.47
CA PHE A 457 1.55 9.01 10.29
C PHE A 457 0.95 7.61 10.16
N ASP A 458 -0.37 7.48 10.19
CA ASP A 458 -1.06 6.19 10.07
C ASP A 458 -0.80 5.52 8.71
N MET A 459 -0.85 6.28 7.60
CA MET A 459 -0.53 5.76 6.26
C MET A 459 0.90 5.22 6.19
N LEU A 460 1.87 5.95 6.75
CA LEU A 460 3.27 5.51 6.81
C LEU A 460 3.45 4.30 7.74
N ALA A 461 2.82 4.32 8.92
CA ALA A 461 2.90 3.24 9.89
C ALA A 461 2.26 1.94 9.39
N GLY A 462 1.10 2.04 8.73
CA GLY A 462 0.43 0.91 8.08
C GLY A 462 1.28 0.28 6.99
N ARG A 463 1.85 1.10 6.09
CA ARG A 463 2.69 0.64 5.00
C ARG A 463 3.98 -0.01 5.47
N LEU A 464 4.61 0.53 6.51
CA LEU A 464 5.89 0.08 7.06
C LEU A 464 5.74 -0.97 8.18
N GLU A 465 4.56 -1.55 8.36
CA GLU A 465 4.34 -2.59 9.37
C GLU A 465 4.58 -2.09 10.80
N ILE A 466 4.25 -0.83 11.09
CA ILE A 466 4.22 -0.19 12.42
C ILE A 466 5.62 0.01 13.05
N PHE A 467 6.39 -1.07 13.23
CA PHE A 467 7.64 -1.04 14.01
C PHE A 467 8.72 -0.10 13.47
N PRO A 468 8.97 0.04 12.16
CA PRO A 468 9.94 1.02 11.65
C PRO A 468 9.60 2.46 12.07
N MET A 469 8.31 2.83 12.01
CA MET A 469 7.84 4.16 12.44
C MET A 469 7.99 4.34 13.95
N LEU A 470 7.59 3.37 14.76
CA LEU A 470 7.75 3.44 16.22
C LEU A 470 9.23 3.54 16.63
N ILE A 471 10.12 2.81 15.96
CA ILE A 471 11.57 2.85 16.22
C ILE A 471 12.13 4.21 15.83
N LEU A 472 11.68 4.83 14.73
CA LEU A 472 12.12 6.16 14.31
C LEU A 472 11.84 7.21 15.40
N PHE A 473 10.68 7.16 16.04
CA PHE A 473 10.27 8.12 17.10
C PHE A 473 10.77 7.75 18.49
N SER A 474 11.35 6.56 18.70
CA SER A 474 11.84 6.14 20.01
C SER A 474 13.14 6.86 20.39
N ILE A 475 13.12 7.57 21.52
CA ILE A 475 14.31 8.28 22.06
C ILE A 475 15.50 7.31 22.27
N LYS A 476 15.22 6.06 22.66
CA LYS A 476 16.25 5.02 22.88
C LYS A 476 17.01 4.67 21.59
N THR A 477 16.37 4.85 20.43
CA THR A 477 16.99 4.61 19.11
C THR A 477 18.15 5.57 18.84
N TRP A 478 18.06 6.80 19.32
CA TRP A 478 19.03 7.86 19.06
C TRP A 478 20.15 7.95 20.11
N ARG A 479 19.98 7.30 21.26
CA ARG A 479 21.03 7.25 22.29
C ARG A 479 22.15 6.29 21.89
N LYS A 480 23.41 6.69 22.16
CA LYS A 480 24.57 5.79 22.04
C LYS A 480 24.36 4.66 23.06
N THR A 481 24.28 3.42 22.59
CA THR A 481 24.50 2.24 23.46
C THR A 481 25.99 2.21 23.74
N ASN A 482 26.36 2.36 25.01
CA ASN A 482 27.72 2.04 25.50
C ASN A 482 27.98 0.56 25.30
#